data_e1e1772e7454422be15d0ff0cac438d6
#
_entry.id   e1e1772e7454422be15d0ff0cac438d6
#
_cell.length_a   1.000
_cell.length_b   1.000
_cell.length_c   1.000
_cell.angle_alpha   90.00
_cell.angle_beta   90.00
_cell.angle_gamma   90.00
#
_symmetry.space_group_name_H-M   'P 1'
#
loop_
_entity.id
_entity.type
_entity.pdbx_description
1 polymer ?
#
loop_
_entity_poly.entity_id
_entity_poly.type
_entity_poly.pdbx_seq_one_letter_code
_entity_poly.pdbx_strand_id
1 'polypeptide(L)'
;MIWIGSRDAWQQLNFGNLGNIGNEFVDAAYFYVNEARYWADDVIARGVEFSTSNAFSASNKADLARAYMYGAVIYIVIADMFDDFVVGSAKTEAAPPVGASNMGSLYDTALGYINSALALNAGLTGELTALKARATFAKGIWGKVNPVNTASPLVSSADAATLAAAALADLGTDFSVNLITDPSAPETIGALDVAGEVNDRLEMRLSNTYVISTDLKRPDSPNDGDPSTTISLMDPIDDIADPALYRHVAAFTNAGRFPEYPVATGREMHLILAENSLANGDNAGFTTHINHIRAMDGLTEYSGQIDAQEMLLHTRRVNLFLQGRRLSDHYRFESPSEYWISTSVATTAPGTFFPITISEIQANPNVQ
;
A
#
# COMPACT_ATOMS: atom_id res chain seq x y z
N MET A 1 1.03 12.52 -2.29
CA MET A 1 2.23 13.40 -2.31
C MET A 1 2.54 13.81 -3.72
N ILE A 2 3.16 14.95 -3.91
CA ILE A 2 3.59 15.45 -5.21
C ILE A 2 5.06 15.87 -5.15
N TRP A 3 5.76 15.68 -6.28
CA TRP A 3 7.12 16.14 -6.47
C TRP A 3 7.14 17.57 -6.96
N ILE A 4 7.98 18.40 -6.37
CA ILE A 4 8.19 19.82 -6.71
C ILE A 4 9.64 20.14 -7.03
N GLY A 5 10.53 19.16 -6.95
CA GLY A 5 11.94 19.30 -7.33
C GLY A 5 12.14 19.38 -8.84
N SER A 6 13.40 19.46 -9.25
CA SER A 6 13.80 19.70 -10.64
C SER A 6 13.81 18.47 -11.54
N ARG A 7 13.52 17.27 -11.02
CA ARG A 7 13.58 16.02 -11.80
C ARG A 7 12.27 15.74 -12.52
N ASP A 8 12.28 15.82 -13.84
CA ASP A 8 11.11 15.62 -14.70
C ASP A 8 10.46 14.23 -14.53
N ALA A 9 11.25 13.20 -14.25
CA ALA A 9 10.74 11.84 -14.10
C ALA A 9 9.71 11.70 -12.96
N TRP A 10 9.90 12.40 -11.84
CA TRP A 10 8.90 12.47 -10.77
C TRP A 10 7.66 13.27 -11.17
N GLN A 11 7.85 14.39 -11.89
CA GLN A 11 6.71 15.20 -12.37
C GLN A 11 5.82 14.40 -13.33
N GLN A 12 6.41 13.52 -14.14
CA GLN A 12 5.64 12.62 -15.01
C GLN A 12 4.67 11.77 -14.21
N LEU A 13 5.08 11.26 -13.04
CA LEU A 13 4.21 10.47 -12.16
C LEU A 13 3.09 11.32 -11.56
N ASN A 14 3.38 12.57 -11.15
CA ASN A 14 2.34 13.50 -10.69
C ASN A 14 1.25 13.69 -11.77
N PHE A 15 1.65 13.81 -13.03
CA PHE A 15 0.74 14.03 -14.15
C PHE A 15 0.02 12.78 -14.65
N GLY A 16 0.27 11.62 -14.03
CA GLY A 16 -0.35 10.35 -14.40
C GLY A 16 0.31 9.63 -15.58
N ASN A 17 1.54 10.00 -15.95
CA ASN A 17 2.30 9.32 -17.00
C ASN A 17 3.02 8.08 -16.44
N LEU A 18 2.24 7.06 -16.05
CA LEU A 18 2.73 5.88 -15.35
C LEU A 18 3.42 4.86 -16.28
N GLY A 19 3.06 4.83 -17.57
CA GLY A 19 3.53 3.83 -18.53
C GLY A 19 4.91 4.12 -19.16
N ASN A 20 5.68 5.08 -18.66
CA ASN A 20 7.00 5.39 -19.21
C ASN A 20 8.05 4.37 -18.74
N ILE A 21 8.43 3.43 -19.63
CA ILE A 21 9.45 2.40 -19.35
C ILE A 21 10.83 2.97 -19.00
N GLY A 22 11.14 4.18 -19.43
CA GLY A 22 12.41 4.88 -19.17
C GLY A 22 12.37 5.82 -17.98
N ASN A 23 11.32 5.82 -17.16
CA ASN A 23 11.26 6.63 -15.95
C ASN A 23 12.26 6.12 -14.91
N GLU A 24 13.28 6.93 -14.58
CA GLU A 24 14.41 6.52 -13.73
C GLU A 24 13.98 6.06 -12.33
N PHE A 25 12.87 6.59 -11.78
CA PHE A 25 12.41 6.23 -10.45
C PHE A 25 11.60 4.94 -10.45
N VAL A 26 10.82 4.72 -11.51
CA VAL A 26 10.11 3.46 -11.72
C VAL A 26 11.12 2.34 -11.99
N ASP A 27 12.16 2.62 -12.78
CA ASP A 27 13.24 1.68 -13.08
C ASP A 27 14.01 1.29 -11.81
N ALA A 28 14.38 2.27 -10.99
CA ALA A 28 15.00 2.01 -9.69
C ALA A 28 14.08 1.22 -8.74
N ALA A 29 12.80 1.56 -8.66
CA ALA A 29 11.83 0.84 -7.84
C ALA A 29 11.66 -0.61 -8.31
N TYR A 30 11.57 -0.84 -9.63
CA TYR A 30 11.50 -2.17 -10.22
C TYR A 30 12.72 -3.01 -9.84
N PHE A 31 13.93 -2.45 -10.00
CA PHE A 31 15.17 -3.11 -9.65
C PHE A 31 15.22 -3.51 -8.16
N TYR A 32 14.97 -2.56 -7.26
CA TYR A 32 15.08 -2.83 -5.81
C TYR A 32 14.01 -3.79 -5.30
N VAL A 33 12.78 -3.70 -5.78
CA VAL A 33 11.72 -4.63 -5.35
C VAL A 33 11.99 -6.04 -5.89
N ASN A 34 12.56 -6.18 -7.10
CA ASN A 34 12.95 -7.47 -7.65
C ASN A 34 14.14 -8.07 -6.89
N GLU A 35 15.12 -7.25 -6.51
CA GLU A 35 16.24 -7.71 -5.68
C GLU A 35 15.73 -8.16 -4.30
N ALA A 36 14.85 -7.41 -3.66
CA ALA A 36 14.25 -7.77 -2.38
C ALA A 36 13.45 -9.09 -2.49
N ARG A 37 12.66 -9.26 -3.57
CA ARG A 37 11.96 -10.50 -3.86
C ARG A 37 12.91 -11.68 -3.98
N TYR A 38 13.98 -11.53 -4.77
CA TYR A 38 14.96 -12.59 -4.96
C TYR A 38 15.60 -13.02 -3.63
N TRP A 39 15.99 -12.07 -2.80
CA TRP A 39 16.59 -12.38 -1.49
C TRP A 39 15.59 -13.02 -0.53
N ALA A 40 14.32 -12.59 -0.54
CA ALA A 40 13.29 -13.22 0.27
C ALA A 40 13.08 -14.69 -0.15
N ASP A 41 12.97 -14.95 -1.45
CA ASP A 41 12.78 -16.30 -1.99
C ASP A 41 13.99 -17.20 -1.68
N ASP A 42 15.23 -16.70 -1.82
CA ASP A 42 16.45 -17.43 -1.52
C ASP A 42 16.56 -17.77 -0.01
N VAL A 43 16.27 -16.80 0.87
CA VAL A 43 16.28 -17.02 2.32
C VAL A 43 15.21 -18.04 2.72
N ILE A 44 14.02 -17.95 2.14
CA ILE A 44 12.94 -18.91 2.38
C ILE A 44 13.36 -20.32 1.93
N ALA A 45 13.91 -20.46 0.72
CA ALA A 45 14.35 -21.75 0.20
C ALA A 45 15.41 -22.40 1.11
N ARG A 46 16.43 -21.65 1.51
CA ARG A 46 17.48 -22.11 2.44
C ARG A 46 16.91 -22.41 3.84
N GLY A 47 15.98 -21.58 4.33
CA GLY A 47 15.33 -21.82 5.61
C GLY A 47 14.49 -23.08 5.62
N VAL A 48 13.81 -23.38 4.51
CA VAL A 48 13.06 -24.63 4.34
C VAL A 48 14.00 -25.82 4.32
N GLU A 49 15.11 -25.76 3.56
CA GLU A 49 16.13 -26.81 3.55
C GLU A 49 16.69 -27.04 4.96
N PHE A 50 17.07 -25.95 5.65
CA PHE A 50 17.58 -26.03 7.03
C PHE A 50 16.55 -26.59 8.02
N SER A 51 15.25 -26.37 7.78
CA SER A 51 14.19 -26.87 8.64
C SER A 51 14.11 -28.40 8.73
N THR A 52 14.71 -29.09 7.78
CA THR A 52 14.82 -30.56 7.79
C THR A 52 15.92 -31.07 8.72
N SER A 53 16.78 -30.19 9.22
CA SER A 53 17.86 -30.54 10.15
C SER A 53 17.37 -30.64 11.60
N ASN A 54 18.05 -31.44 12.42
CA ASN A 54 17.77 -31.57 13.85
C ASN A 54 18.09 -30.30 14.66
N ALA A 55 18.71 -29.30 14.03
CA ALA A 55 19.08 -28.02 14.66
C ALA A 55 18.01 -26.93 14.49
N PHE A 56 16.87 -27.23 13.89
CA PHE A 56 15.82 -26.25 13.65
C PHE A 56 15.09 -25.87 14.94
N SER A 57 15.53 -24.78 15.55
CA SER A 57 15.05 -24.27 16.83
C SER A 57 13.77 -23.42 16.71
N ALA A 58 13.21 -23.05 17.86
CA ALA A 58 12.09 -22.08 17.90
C ALA A 58 12.49 -20.71 17.31
N SER A 59 13.73 -20.26 17.54
CA SER A 59 14.25 -19.02 16.92
C SER A 59 14.29 -19.14 15.40
N ASN A 60 14.82 -20.25 14.88
CA ASN A 60 14.85 -20.48 13.44
C ASN A 60 13.46 -20.51 12.80
N LYS A 61 12.46 -21.06 13.52
CA LYS A 61 11.06 -21.01 13.07
C LYS A 61 10.53 -19.57 12.99
N ALA A 62 10.86 -18.76 14.00
CA ALA A 62 10.46 -17.34 14.01
C ALA A 62 11.11 -16.56 12.88
N ASP A 63 12.39 -16.80 12.61
CA ASP A 63 13.12 -16.15 11.51
C ASP A 63 12.58 -16.57 10.14
N LEU A 64 12.28 -17.85 9.94
CA LEU A 64 11.66 -18.33 8.70
C LEU A 64 10.23 -17.79 8.54
N ALA A 65 9.45 -17.68 9.62
CA ALA A 65 8.11 -17.09 9.57
C ALA A 65 8.17 -15.61 9.16
N ARG A 66 9.15 -14.85 9.68
CA ARG A 66 9.39 -13.45 9.25
C ARG A 66 9.83 -13.36 7.80
N ALA A 67 10.72 -14.27 7.34
CA ALA A 67 11.12 -14.32 5.94
C ALA A 67 9.91 -14.52 5.01
N TYR A 68 9.03 -15.45 5.33
CA TYR A 68 7.77 -15.66 4.62
C TYR A 68 6.87 -14.41 4.67
N MET A 69 6.75 -13.75 5.82
CA MET A 69 5.95 -12.54 5.97
C MET A 69 6.47 -11.42 5.08
N TYR A 70 7.78 -11.16 5.06
CA TYR A 70 8.39 -10.15 4.19
C TYR A 70 8.28 -10.53 2.71
N GLY A 71 8.49 -11.78 2.36
CA GLY A 71 8.26 -12.28 1.00
C GLY A 71 6.83 -12.03 0.55
N ALA A 72 5.85 -12.31 1.40
CA ALA A 72 4.44 -12.04 1.10
C ALA A 72 4.16 -10.54 0.87
N VAL A 73 4.71 -9.66 1.72
CA VAL A 73 4.58 -8.20 1.54
C VAL A 73 5.15 -7.76 0.19
N ILE A 74 6.32 -8.27 -0.19
CA ILE A 74 6.98 -7.93 -1.46
C ILE A 74 6.10 -8.35 -2.65
N TYR A 75 5.57 -9.58 -2.66
CA TYR A 75 4.70 -10.05 -3.73
C TYR A 75 3.39 -9.26 -3.83
N ILE A 76 2.82 -8.84 -2.69
CA ILE A 76 1.65 -7.96 -2.65
C ILE A 76 1.99 -6.60 -3.28
N VAL A 77 3.14 -6.00 -2.91
CA VAL A 77 3.57 -4.70 -3.47
C VAL A 77 3.79 -4.79 -4.98
N ILE A 78 4.42 -5.86 -5.47
CA ILE A 78 4.60 -6.07 -6.92
C ILE A 78 3.23 -6.13 -7.61
N ALA A 79 2.29 -6.92 -7.10
CA ALA A 79 0.96 -7.07 -7.70
C ALA A 79 0.11 -5.80 -7.61
N ASP A 80 0.30 -4.98 -6.56
CA ASP A 80 -0.41 -3.71 -6.37
C ASP A 80 0.09 -2.61 -7.31
N MET A 81 1.35 -2.67 -7.78
CA MET A 81 2.02 -1.53 -8.41
C MET A 81 2.40 -1.72 -9.88
N PHE A 82 2.54 -2.95 -10.37
CA PHE A 82 3.04 -3.21 -11.71
C PHE A 82 2.01 -3.88 -12.62
N ASP A 83 1.99 -3.47 -13.89
CA ASP A 83 1.15 -4.09 -14.92
C ASP A 83 1.65 -5.48 -15.30
N ASP A 84 2.96 -5.68 -15.30
CA ASP A 84 3.63 -6.95 -15.54
C ASP A 84 4.97 -6.98 -14.80
N PHE A 85 5.49 -8.17 -14.52
CA PHE A 85 6.71 -8.32 -13.75
C PHE A 85 7.47 -9.60 -14.12
N VAL A 86 8.81 -9.57 -14.01
CA VAL A 86 9.64 -10.76 -14.19
C VAL A 86 9.97 -11.40 -12.85
N VAL A 87 9.59 -12.67 -12.69
CA VAL A 87 9.90 -13.46 -11.49
C VAL A 87 10.88 -14.56 -11.86
N GLY A 88 12.18 -14.26 -11.76
CA GLY A 88 13.25 -15.24 -12.01
C GLY A 88 13.61 -16.04 -10.75
N SER A 89 14.01 -17.30 -10.93
CA SER A 89 14.47 -18.19 -9.85
C SER A 89 15.94 -18.00 -9.48
N ALA A 90 16.74 -17.40 -10.35
CA ALA A 90 18.16 -17.12 -10.13
C ALA A 90 18.55 -15.73 -10.63
N LYS A 91 19.59 -15.13 -10.01
CA LYS A 91 20.08 -13.78 -10.38
C LYS A 91 20.53 -13.65 -11.84
N THR A 92 20.92 -14.73 -12.46
CA THR A 92 21.48 -14.75 -13.82
C THR A 92 20.57 -15.43 -14.83
N GLU A 93 19.39 -15.86 -14.41
CA GLU A 93 18.42 -16.50 -15.27
C GLU A 93 17.43 -15.47 -15.83
N ALA A 94 17.37 -15.36 -17.13
CA ALA A 94 16.37 -14.58 -17.82
C ALA A 94 15.03 -15.34 -17.82
N ALA A 95 14.12 -14.98 -16.93
CA ALA A 95 12.78 -15.54 -16.89
C ALA A 95 11.82 -14.77 -17.81
N PRO A 96 10.75 -15.38 -18.31
CA PRO A 96 9.69 -14.65 -18.98
C PRO A 96 8.87 -13.81 -17.99
N PRO A 97 8.20 -12.75 -18.47
CA PRO A 97 7.22 -12.01 -17.66
C PRO A 97 6.10 -12.91 -17.17
N VAL A 98 5.52 -12.56 -16.03
CA VAL A 98 4.30 -13.21 -15.49
C VAL A 98 3.13 -13.07 -16.46
N GLY A 99 3.09 -11.96 -17.17
CA GLY A 99 2.02 -11.55 -18.07
C GLY A 99 0.94 -10.75 -17.35
N ALA A 100 0.56 -9.62 -17.92
CA ALA A 100 -0.36 -8.65 -17.30
C ALA A 100 -1.68 -9.30 -16.81
N SER A 101 -2.26 -10.22 -17.59
CA SER A 101 -3.48 -10.95 -17.20
C SER A 101 -3.29 -11.94 -16.04
N ASN A 102 -2.05 -12.26 -15.69
CA ASN A 102 -1.71 -13.25 -14.67
C ASN A 102 -1.14 -12.59 -13.39
N MET A 103 -0.95 -11.29 -13.36
CA MET A 103 -0.37 -10.58 -12.20
C MET A 103 -1.14 -10.86 -10.91
N GLY A 104 -2.45 -11.11 -11.00
CA GLY A 104 -3.26 -11.56 -9.85
C GLY A 104 -2.76 -12.84 -9.17
N SER A 105 -1.97 -13.68 -9.85
CA SER A 105 -1.37 -14.89 -9.27
C SER A 105 -0.28 -14.59 -8.24
N LEU A 106 0.30 -13.40 -8.26
CA LEU A 106 1.28 -12.98 -7.26
C LEU A 106 0.67 -12.83 -5.86
N TYR A 107 -0.63 -12.48 -5.78
CA TYR A 107 -1.35 -12.55 -4.51
C TYR A 107 -1.49 -14.01 -4.02
N ASP A 108 -1.64 -14.98 -4.92
CA ASP A 108 -1.68 -16.40 -4.53
C ASP A 108 -0.34 -16.87 -3.98
N THR A 109 0.77 -16.40 -4.56
CA THR A 109 2.12 -16.63 -4.03
C THR A 109 2.25 -16.03 -2.63
N ALA A 110 1.84 -14.78 -2.44
CA ALA A 110 1.83 -14.12 -1.13
C ALA A 110 0.99 -14.90 -0.10
N LEU A 111 -0.21 -15.32 -0.48
CA LEU A 111 -1.09 -16.13 0.38
C LEU A 111 -0.47 -17.49 0.73
N GLY A 112 0.24 -18.11 -0.21
CA GLY A 112 1.02 -19.32 0.03
C GLY A 112 2.12 -19.11 1.08
N TYR A 113 2.85 -18.02 0.99
CA TYR A 113 3.88 -17.64 1.96
C TYR A 113 3.28 -17.37 3.34
N ILE A 114 2.17 -16.62 3.42
CA ILE A 114 1.47 -16.39 4.69
C ILE A 114 0.99 -17.70 5.32
N ASN A 115 0.44 -18.62 4.53
CA ASN A 115 0.00 -19.93 5.03
C ASN A 115 1.20 -20.76 5.57
N SER A 116 2.34 -20.70 4.88
CA SER A 116 3.57 -21.37 5.33
C SER A 116 4.09 -20.77 6.64
N ALA A 117 4.05 -19.44 6.78
CA ALA A 117 4.41 -18.76 8.03
C ALA A 117 3.49 -19.15 9.19
N LEU A 118 2.17 -19.18 8.95
CA LEU A 118 1.18 -19.60 9.95
C LEU A 118 1.41 -21.04 10.42
N ALA A 119 1.78 -21.94 9.51
CA ALA A 119 2.07 -23.34 9.83
C ALA A 119 3.29 -23.53 10.75
N LEU A 120 4.21 -22.56 10.80
CA LEU A 120 5.36 -22.59 11.71
C LEU A 120 4.97 -22.30 13.18
N ASN A 121 3.80 -21.71 13.40
CA ASN A 121 3.29 -21.35 14.75
C ASN A 121 4.31 -20.56 15.58
N ALA A 122 4.83 -19.48 15.02
CA ALA A 122 5.94 -18.69 15.54
C ALA A 122 5.51 -17.44 16.32
N GLY A 123 4.25 -17.35 16.76
CA GLY A 123 3.74 -16.22 17.54
C GLY A 123 3.36 -14.98 16.72
N LEU A 124 3.23 -15.10 15.40
CA LEU A 124 2.86 -14.01 14.48
C LEU A 124 1.44 -14.19 13.91
N THR A 125 0.55 -14.90 14.60
CA THR A 125 -0.75 -15.31 14.05
C THR A 125 -1.62 -14.12 13.69
N GLY A 126 -1.69 -13.11 14.55
CA GLY A 126 -2.51 -11.92 14.34
C GLY A 126 -2.03 -11.11 13.14
N GLU A 127 -0.73 -10.79 13.08
CA GLU A 127 -0.10 -10.01 12.01
C GLU A 127 -0.22 -10.72 10.66
N LEU A 128 0.01 -12.02 10.63
CA LEU A 128 -0.13 -12.85 9.43
C LEU A 128 -1.59 -12.95 8.98
N THR A 129 -2.54 -13.00 9.92
CA THR A 129 -3.98 -13.00 9.60
C THR A 129 -4.41 -11.65 9.02
N ALA A 130 -3.92 -10.54 9.57
CA ALA A 130 -4.16 -9.21 9.03
C ALA A 130 -3.59 -9.06 7.60
N LEU A 131 -2.34 -9.50 7.40
CA LEU A 131 -1.72 -9.48 6.09
C LEU A 131 -2.45 -10.39 5.08
N LYS A 132 -2.97 -11.54 5.54
CA LYS A 132 -3.79 -12.44 4.71
C LYS A 132 -5.11 -11.78 4.31
N ALA A 133 -5.79 -11.09 5.23
CA ALA A 133 -7.00 -10.31 4.93
C ALA A 133 -6.72 -9.27 3.84
N ARG A 134 -5.65 -8.48 4.02
CA ARG A 134 -5.20 -7.51 3.03
C ARG A 134 -4.93 -8.13 1.66
N ALA A 135 -4.11 -9.20 1.59
CA ALA A 135 -3.76 -9.86 0.33
C ALA A 135 -5.01 -10.39 -0.40
N THR A 136 -5.92 -11.03 0.35
CA THR A 136 -7.19 -11.54 -0.20
C THR A 136 -8.05 -10.42 -0.75
N PHE A 137 -8.16 -9.30 -0.02
CA PHE A 137 -8.93 -8.14 -0.43
C PHE A 137 -8.29 -7.41 -1.62
N ALA A 138 -6.96 -7.24 -1.61
CA ALA A 138 -6.19 -6.63 -2.70
C ALA A 138 -6.32 -7.41 -4.01
N LYS A 139 -6.34 -8.75 -3.96
CA LYS A 139 -6.67 -9.59 -5.12
C LYS A 139 -8.08 -9.30 -5.66
N GLY A 140 -9.05 -9.05 -4.78
CA GLY A 140 -10.40 -8.61 -5.17
C GLY A 140 -10.38 -7.24 -5.85
N ILE A 141 -9.60 -6.29 -5.33
CA ILE A 141 -9.39 -4.97 -5.96
C ILE A 141 -8.74 -5.14 -7.34
N TRP A 142 -7.68 -5.98 -7.46
CA TRP A 142 -7.03 -6.25 -8.74
C TRP A 142 -8.04 -6.72 -9.79
N GLY A 143 -8.97 -7.60 -9.42
CA GLY A 143 -10.06 -8.04 -10.29
C GLY A 143 -11.05 -6.94 -10.68
N LYS A 144 -11.10 -5.81 -9.99
CA LYS A 144 -11.93 -4.62 -10.33
C LYS A 144 -11.22 -3.64 -11.26
N VAL A 145 -9.90 -3.70 -11.33
CA VAL A 145 -9.08 -2.80 -12.16
C VAL A 145 -8.43 -3.51 -13.35
N ASN A 146 -8.59 -4.83 -13.47
CA ASN A 146 -8.03 -5.64 -14.55
C ASN A 146 -9.07 -6.58 -15.20
N PRO A 147 -9.93 -6.08 -16.13
CA PRO A 147 -10.05 -4.69 -16.57
C PRO A 147 -10.82 -3.81 -15.58
N VAL A 148 -10.68 -2.49 -15.71
CA VAL A 148 -11.40 -1.52 -14.86
C VAL A 148 -12.91 -1.71 -15.00
N ASN A 149 -13.58 -1.85 -13.86
CA ASN A 149 -15.03 -2.03 -13.77
C ASN A 149 -15.65 -1.01 -12.81
N THR A 150 -15.92 0.17 -13.32
CA THR A 150 -16.50 1.28 -12.56
C THR A 150 -17.99 1.10 -12.25
N ALA A 151 -18.69 0.25 -13.03
CA ALA A 151 -20.08 -0.07 -12.77
C ALA A 151 -20.29 -0.93 -11.50
N SER A 152 -19.24 -1.61 -11.04
CA SER A 152 -19.25 -2.41 -9.81
C SER A 152 -17.92 -2.26 -9.07
N PRO A 153 -17.63 -1.08 -8.51
CA PRO A 153 -16.30 -0.75 -7.97
C PRO A 153 -16.01 -1.45 -6.64
N LEU A 154 -17.04 -1.76 -5.86
CA LEU A 154 -16.93 -2.34 -4.53
C LEU A 154 -16.48 -3.80 -4.58
N VAL A 155 -15.66 -4.19 -3.62
CA VAL A 155 -15.21 -5.57 -3.44
C VAL A 155 -16.07 -6.26 -2.38
N SER A 156 -16.77 -7.32 -2.81
CA SER A 156 -17.43 -8.29 -1.93
C SER A 156 -16.49 -9.49 -1.74
N SER A 157 -16.00 -9.71 -0.53
CA SER A 157 -15.10 -10.81 -0.20
C SER A 157 -15.35 -11.32 1.22
N ALA A 158 -16.17 -12.37 1.34
CA ALA A 158 -16.46 -12.98 2.63
C ALA A 158 -15.20 -13.53 3.32
N ASP A 159 -14.26 -14.06 2.54
CA ASP A 159 -12.98 -14.58 3.08
C ASP A 159 -12.13 -13.46 3.67
N ALA A 160 -11.97 -12.34 2.94
CA ALA A 160 -11.23 -11.19 3.45
C ALA A 160 -11.89 -10.60 4.70
N ALA A 161 -13.23 -10.50 4.71
CA ALA A 161 -13.99 -10.03 5.86
C ALA A 161 -13.82 -10.95 7.09
N THR A 162 -13.87 -12.27 6.91
CA THR A 162 -13.64 -13.23 7.99
C THR A 162 -12.23 -13.10 8.57
N LEU A 163 -11.23 -12.96 7.72
CA LEU A 163 -9.84 -12.77 8.14
C LEU A 163 -9.63 -11.42 8.84
N ALA A 164 -10.23 -10.34 8.33
CA ALA A 164 -10.16 -9.02 8.95
C ALA A 164 -10.79 -9.02 10.36
N ALA A 165 -11.96 -9.63 10.51
CA ALA A 165 -12.59 -9.78 11.82
C ALA A 165 -11.74 -10.61 12.79
N ALA A 166 -11.11 -11.69 12.32
CA ALA A 166 -10.20 -12.51 13.13
C ALA A 166 -8.95 -11.74 13.58
N ALA A 167 -8.35 -10.93 12.69
CA ALA A 167 -7.21 -10.09 13.03
C ALA A 167 -7.57 -9.04 14.08
N LEU A 168 -8.72 -8.38 13.96
CA LEU A 168 -9.21 -7.42 14.95
C LEU A 168 -9.49 -8.08 16.31
N ALA A 169 -9.98 -9.33 16.32
CA ALA A 169 -10.22 -10.06 17.55
C ALA A 169 -8.91 -10.44 18.28
N ASP A 170 -7.84 -10.70 17.54
CA ASP A 170 -6.53 -11.09 18.10
C ASP A 170 -5.67 -9.87 18.48
N LEU A 171 -5.61 -8.85 17.64
CA LEU A 171 -4.69 -7.70 17.81
C LEU A 171 -5.35 -6.43 18.39
N GLY A 172 -6.68 -6.40 18.48
CA GLY A 172 -7.45 -5.20 18.85
C GLY A 172 -7.78 -4.33 17.64
N THR A 173 -8.38 -3.15 17.91
CA THR A 173 -8.97 -2.31 16.85
C THR A 173 -8.00 -1.31 16.22
N ASP A 174 -6.92 -0.96 16.90
CA ASP A 174 -5.95 0.07 16.43
C ASP A 174 -4.52 -0.48 16.44
N PHE A 175 -4.30 -1.61 15.78
CA PHE A 175 -2.97 -2.18 15.59
C PHE A 175 -2.34 -1.70 14.28
N SER A 176 -1.01 -1.80 14.19
CA SER A 176 -0.24 -1.61 12.98
C SER A 176 0.84 -2.69 12.83
N VAL A 177 0.87 -3.33 11.69
CA VAL A 177 1.97 -4.20 11.24
C VAL A 177 2.86 -3.38 10.34
N ASN A 178 4.09 -3.09 10.78
CA ASN A 178 4.98 -2.15 10.13
C ASN A 178 6.18 -2.85 9.50
N LEU A 179 6.64 -2.32 8.35
CA LEU A 179 8.01 -2.49 7.91
C LEU A 179 8.89 -1.54 8.71
N ILE A 180 9.85 -2.11 9.42
CA ILE A 180 10.82 -1.35 10.19
C ILE A 180 11.94 -0.94 9.23
N THR A 181 12.20 0.36 9.14
CA THR A 181 13.33 0.90 8.41
C THR A 181 14.51 1.03 9.38
N ASP A 182 15.68 0.57 8.96
CA ASP A 182 16.90 0.67 9.76
C ASP A 182 17.71 1.90 9.35
N PRO A 183 17.80 2.92 10.21
CA PRO A 183 18.58 4.13 9.91
C PRO A 183 20.09 3.85 9.82
N SER A 184 20.56 2.69 10.29
CA SER A 184 21.96 2.25 10.14
C SER A 184 22.23 1.57 8.79
N ALA A 185 21.18 1.25 8.01
CA ALA A 185 21.37 0.75 6.66
C ALA A 185 22.12 1.80 5.83
N PRO A 186 23.18 1.42 5.11
CA PRO A 186 24.03 2.40 4.45
C PRO A 186 23.21 3.18 3.42
N GLU A 187 23.33 4.51 3.46
CA GLU A 187 22.75 5.46 2.52
C GLU A 187 23.13 5.18 1.05
N THR A 188 24.07 4.27 0.85
CA THR A 188 24.62 3.87 -0.45
C THR A 188 23.63 3.19 -1.38
N ILE A 189 22.45 2.80 -0.91
CA ILE A 189 21.49 2.06 -1.73
C ILE A 189 20.49 2.99 -2.43
N GLY A 190 20.63 4.30 -2.31
CA GLY A 190 19.75 5.25 -3.01
C GLY A 190 18.27 5.07 -2.66
N ALA A 191 17.98 4.43 -1.53
CA ALA A 191 16.64 4.31 -1.02
C ALA A 191 16.14 5.72 -0.75
N LEU A 192 15.22 6.19 -1.60
CA LEU A 192 14.54 7.44 -1.38
C LEU A 192 13.72 7.28 -0.10
N ASP A 193 14.26 7.82 0.96
CA ASP A 193 13.52 8.06 2.18
C ASP A 193 12.53 9.18 1.92
N VAL A 194 11.26 8.83 1.70
CA VAL A 194 10.21 9.80 1.38
C VAL A 194 10.10 10.87 2.46
N ALA A 195 10.35 10.54 3.74
CA ALA A 195 10.39 11.53 4.81
C ALA A 195 11.58 12.48 4.65
N GLY A 196 12.75 11.99 4.27
CA GLY A 196 13.92 12.80 3.94
C GLY A 196 13.66 13.73 2.77
N GLU A 197 12.96 13.27 1.73
CA GLU A 197 12.60 14.12 0.60
C GLU A 197 11.64 15.25 0.98
N VAL A 198 10.77 15.04 1.96
CA VAL A 198 9.86 16.06 2.48
C VAL A 198 10.55 16.98 3.50
N ASN A 199 11.27 16.39 4.46
CA ASN A 199 11.77 17.12 5.63
C ASN A 199 13.14 17.76 5.41
N ASP A 200 14.03 17.09 4.68
CA ASP A 200 15.42 17.52 4.49
C ASP A 200 15.63 18.18 3.12
N ARG A 201 15.29 17.44 2.04
CA ARG A 201 15.52 17.92 0.68
C ARG A 201 14.46 18.90 0.20
N LEU A 202 13.26 18.86 0.77
CA LEU A 202 12.14 19.74 0.43
C LEU A 202 11.70 19.63 -1.04
N GLU A 203 11.93 18.47 -1.67
CA GLU A 203 11.59 18.22 -3.06
C GLU A 203 10.25 17.47 -3.21
N MET A 204 9.70 16.92 -2.13
CA MET A 204 8.34 16.36 -2.07
C MET A 204 7.48 17.13 -1.08
N ARG A 205 6.18 17.24 -1.40
CA ARG A 205 5.20 17.86 -0.52
C ARG A 205 3.85 17.17 -0.59
N LEU A 206 3.00 17.50 0.34
CA LEU A 206 1.58 17.20 0.24
C LEU A 206 0.90 18.14 -0.75
N SER A 207 -0.08 17.64 -1.48
CA SER A 207 -0.87 18.45 -2.38
C SER A 207 -1.76 19.43 -1.61
N ASN A 208 -2.10 20.56 -2.23
CA ASN A 208 -2.99 21.55 -1.64
C ASN A 208 -4.41 21.03 -1.35
N THR A 209 -4.76 19.87 -1.87
CA THR A 209 -6.00 19.16 -1.55
C THR A 209 -5.99 18.58 -0.12
N TYR A 210 -4.81 18.42 0.45
CA TYR A 210 -4.62 17.82 1.78
C TYR A 210 -4.19 18.84 2.83
N VAL A 211 -3.46 19.90 2.43
CA VAL A 211 -2.85 20.84 3.37
C VAL A 211 -3.05 22.28 2.92
N ILE A 212 -3.24 23.16 3.89
CA ILE A 212 -3.20 24.61 3.72
C ILE A 212 -1.72 25.01 3.76
N SER A 213 -1.06 25.08 2.62
CA SER A 213 0.29 25.58 2.56
C SER A 213 0.39 26.57 1.42
N THR A 214 0.62 27.82 1.75
CA THR A 214 1.07 28.85 0.81
C THR A 214 2.56 28.70 0.54
N ASP A 215 3.30 28.06 1.45
CA ASP A 215 4.69 27.73 1.28
C ASP A 215 4.81 26.33 0.71
N LEU A 216 5.33 26.22 -0.49
CA LEU A 216 5.37 25.01 -1.31
C LEU A 216 6.20 23.88 -0.71
N LYS A 217 6.79 24.05 0.46
CA LYS A 217 7.87 23.19 0.94
C LYS A 217 7.49 22.18 2.00
N ARG A 218 6.57 22.49 2.90
CA ARG A 218 6.04 21.58 3.92
C ARG A 218 4.64 22.01 4.29
N PRO A 219 3.81 21.13 4.82
CA PRO A 219 2.82 21.57 5.79
C PRO A 219 3.61 22.28 6.90
N ASP A 220 3.16 23.50 7.28
CA ASP A 220 3.64 24.14 8.49
C ASP A 220 3.64 23.09 9.59
N SER A 221 4.70 23.08 10.36
CA SER A 221 4.99 21.99 11.26
C SER A 221 3.73 21.57 12.02
N PRO A 222 3.28 20.32 11.92
CA PRO A 222 2.18 19.82 12.74
C PRO A 222 2.49 19.85 14.24
N ASN A 223 3.66 20.35 14.61
CA ASN A 223 4.11 20.55 15.97
C ASN A 223 3.46 21.73 16.68
N ASP A 224 2.68 22.58 16.01
CA ASP A 224 1.90 23.61 16.66
C ASP A 224 0.66 23.08 17.41
N GLY A 225 0.36 21.80 17.22
CA GLY A 225 -0.72 21.10 17.93
C GLY A 225 -2.12 21.37 17.42
N ASP A 226 -2.27 22.25 16.42
CA ASP A 226 -3.57 22.58 15.82
C ASP A 226 -3.66 22.07 14.37
N PRO A 227 -4.34 20.95 14.12
CA PRO A 227 -4.49 20.40 12.77
C PRO A 227 -5.25 21.34 11.82
N SER A 228 -6.07 22.28 12.31
CA SER A 228 -6.83 23.21 11.48
C SER A 228 -5.95 24.19 10.73
N THR A 229 -4.72 24.43 11.20
CA THR A 229 -3.76 25.32 10.53
C THR A 229 -2.96 24.63 9.44
N THR A 230 -2.98 23.29 9.40
CA THR A 230 -2.13 22.49 8.49
C THR A 230 -2.94 21.70 7.49
N ILE A 231 -4.04 21.09 7.90
CA ILE A 231 -4.86 20.19 7.07
C ILE A 231 -6.03 20.94 6.45
N SER A 232 -6.13 20.88 5.12
CA SER A 232 -7.25 21.46 4.35
C SER A 232 -8.32 20.43 3.98
N LEU A 233 -7.99 19.15 4.04
CA LEU A 233 -8.99 18.10 3.84
C LEU A 233 -9.83 17.96 5.11
N MET A 234 -11.10 18.33 5.00
CA MET A 234 -12.04 18.33 6.12
C MET A 234 -12.73 16.98 6.25
N ASP A 235 -13.05 16.59 7.48
CA ASP A 235 -14.03 15.53 7.72
C ASP A 235 -15.40 15.97 7.18
N PRO A 236 -16.09 15.12 6.40
CA PRO A 236 -17.30 15.55 5.68
C PRO A 236 -18.55 15.67 6.57
N ILE A 237 -18.48 15.28 7.83
CA ILE A 237 -19.60 15.38 8.79
C ILE A 237 -19.35 16.49 9.80
N ASP A 238 -18.14 16.53 10.38
CA ASP A 238 -17.81 17.46 11.45
C ASP A 238 -17.26 18.80 10.95
N ASP A 239 -16.92 18.88 9.66
CA ASP A 239 -16.36 20.07 9.00
C ASP A 239 -15.13 20.64 9.74
N ILE A 240 -14.31 19.73 10.25
CA ILE A 240 -13.02 20.02 10.88
C ILE A 240 -11.89 19.39 10.06
N ALA A 241 -10.67 19.90 10.25
CA ALA A 241 -9.48 19.27 9.67
C ALA A 241 -9.40 17.78 10.04
N ASP A 242 -9.24 16.90 9.03
CA ASP A 242 -9.36 15.46 9.25
C ASP A 242 -8.27 14.95 10.19
N PRO A 243 -8.63 14.38 11.37
CA PRO A 243 -7.67 13.97 12.38
C PRO A 243 -6.88 12.72 11.98
N ALA A 244 -7.43 11.82 11.13
CA ALA A 244 -6.70 10.67 10.64
C ALA A 244 -5.57 11.11 9.70
N LEU A 245 -5.86 12.04 8.79
CA LEU A 245 -4.85 12.62 7.92
C LEU A 245 -3.79 13.37 8.72
N TYR A 246 -4.19 14.17 9.69
CA TYR A 246 -3.26 14.89 10.58
C TYR A 246 -2.29 13.93 11.28
N ARG A 247 -2.80 12.83 11.84
CA ARG A 247 -1.97 11.82 12.50
C ARG A 247 -0.91 11.23 11.56
N HIS A 248 -1.28 10.89 10.32
CA HIS A 248 -0.34 10.36 9.34
C HIS A 248 0.71 11.40 8.94
N VAL A 249 0.29 12.65 8.71
CA VAL A 249 1.21 13.75 8.38
C VAL A 249 2.16 14.02 9.53
N ALA A 250 1.65 14.08 10.77
CA ALA A 250 2.46 14.31 11.97
C ALA A 250 3.49 13.19 12.19
N ALA A 251 3.07 11.93 12.09
CA ALA A 251 3.99 10.79 12.24
C ALA A 251 5.11 10.84 11.19
N PHE A 252 4.77 11.15 9.96
CA PHE A 252 5.71 11.23 8.86
C PHE A 252 6.70 12.40 9.00
N THR A 253 6.20 13.59 9.36
CA THR A 253 7.06 14.76 9.56
C THR A 253 7.90 14.67 10.83
N ASN A 254 7.37 14.10 11.91
CA ASN A 254 8.08 13.94 13.19
C ASN A 254 9.17 12.87 13.14
N ALA A 255 9.03 11.85 12.28
CA ALA A 255 10.07 10.85 12.09
C ALA A 255 11.38 11.46 11.56
N GLY A 256 11.29 12.61 10.87
CA GLY A 256 12.41 13.26 10.21
C GLY A 256 12.90 12.47 9.01
N ARG A 257 13.43 11.26 9.24
CA ARG A 257 13.89 10.31 8.24
C ARG A 257 13.50 8.88 8.65
N PHE A 258 13.38 7.99 7.66
CA PHE A 258 13.14 6.55 7.86
C PHE A 258 11.92 6.22 8.74
N PRO A 259 10.72 6.71 8.39
CA PRO A 259 9.52 6.36 9.14
C PRO A 259 9.18 4.88 8.96
N GLU A 260 8.55 4.28 9.95
CA GLU A 260 7.95 2.96 9.79
C GLU A 260 6.79 3.02 8.78
N TYR A 261 6.69 2.01 7.93
CA TYR A 261 5.63 1.92 6.91
C TYR A 261 4.61 0.85 7.28
N PRO A 262 3.34 1.22 7.51
CA PRO A 262 2.30 0.25 7.80
C PRO A 262 1.98 -0.60 6.57
N VAL A 263 1.98 -1.92 6.73
CA VAL A 263 1.61 -2.89 5.69
C VAL A 263 0.23 -3.51 5.91
N ALA A 264 -0.25 -3.52 7.14
CA ALA A 264 -1.63 -3.83 7.48
C ALA A 264 -2.00 -3.15 8.80
N THR A 265 -3.20 -2.61 8.93
CA THR A 265 -3.64 -1.88 10.12
C THR A 265 -5.04 -2.31 10.55
N GLY A 266 -5.38 -2.11 11.83
CA GLY A 266 -6.74 -2.32 12.33
C GLY A 266 -7.77 -1.48 11.58
N ARG A 267 -7.42 -0.23 11.22
CA ARG A 267 -8.26 0.64 10.41
C ARG A 267 -8.50 0.09 9.00
N GLU A 268 -7.48 -0.50 8.36
CA GLU A 268 -7.66 -1.20 7.08
C GLU A 268 -8.59 -2.42 7.23
N MET A 269 -8.49 -3.15 8.34
CA MET A 269 -9.41 -4.28 8.59
C MET A 269 -10.85 -3.81 8.72
N HIS A 270 -11.12 -2.73 9.44
CA HIS A 270 -12.46 -2.13 9.48
C HIS A 270 -12.92 -1.64 8.10
N LEU A 271 -12.04 -1.09 7.28
CA LEU A 271 -12.36 -0.68 5.89
C LEU A 271 -12.70 -1.88 4.99
N ILE A 272 -12.01 -3.02 5.14
CA ILE A 272 -12.33 -4.27 4.43
C ILE A 272 -13.74 -4.74 4.82
N LEU A 273 -14.06 -4.72 6.11
CA LEU A 273 -15.38 -5.12 6.62
C LEU A 273 -16.47 -4.15 6.14
N ALA A 274 -16.22 -2.85 6.20
CA ALA A 274 -17.15 -1.83 5.74
C ALA A 274 -17.44 -1.97 4.23
N GLU A 275 -16.41 -2.08 3.41
CA GLU A 275 -16.59 -2.20 1.97
C GLU A 275 -17.29 -3.52 1.58
N ASN A 276 -16.94 -4.64 2.23
CA ASN A 276 -17.65 -5.90 2.04
C ASN A 276 -19.14 -5.78 2.41
N SER A 277 -19.46 -5.14 3.53
CA SER A 277 -20.84 -4.91 3.95
C SER A 277 -21.60 -4.05 2.93
N LEU A 278 -21.02 -2.94 2.50
CA LEU A 278 -21.62 -2.06 1.51
C LEU A 278 -21.84 -2.77 0.17
N ALA A 279 -20.88 -3.55 -0.29
CA ALA A 279 -20.97 -4.33 -1.53
C ALA A 279 -22.09 -5.37 -1.51
N ASN A 280 -22.49 -5.83 -0.33
CA ASN A 280 -23.58 -6.79 -0.13
C ASN A 280 -24.90 -6.14 0.30
N GLY A 281 -24.99 -4.82 0.31
CA GLY A 281 -26.21 -4.07 0.70
C GLY A 281 -26.47 -4.06 2.22
N ASP A 282 -25.50 -4.50 3.04
CA ASP A 282 -25.57 -4.41 4.50
C ASP A 282 -25.12 -3.04 4.99
N ASN A 283 -26.03 -2.07 4.92
CA ASN A 283 -25.78 -0.71 5.37
C ASN A 283 -25.52 -0.63 6.88
N ALA A 284 -26.09 -1.53 7.68
CA ALA A 284 -25.88 -1.54 9.12
C ALA A 284 -24.44 -1.99 9.46
N GLY A 285 -23.96 -3.04 8.82
CA GLY A 285 -22.57 -3.49 8.95
C GLY A 285 -21.58 -2.43 8.46
N PHE A 286 -21.87 -1.79 7.32
CA PHE A 286 -21.07 -0.66 6.83
C PHE A 286 -20.95 0.44 7.89
N THR A 287 -22.10 0.94 8.37
CA THR A 287 -22.16 2.00 9.39
C THR A 287 -21.37 1.61 10.65
N THR A 288 -21.51 0.37 11.10
CA THR A 288 -20.81 -0.13 12.29
C THR A 288 -19.28 0.00 12.14
N HIS A 289 -18.73 -0.47 11.02
CA HIS A 289 -17.28 -0.46 10.82
C HIS A 289 -16.72 0.94 10.53
N ILE A 290 -17.44 1.78 9.81
CA ILE A 290 -17.08 3.20 9.66
C ILE A 290 -17.05 3.90 11.02
N ASN A 291 -18.07 3.67 11.87
CA ASN A 291 -18.14 4.29 13.18
C ASN A 291 -17.07 3.81 14.15
N HIS A 292 -16.58 2.57 14.03
CA HIS A 292 -15.38 2.16 14.76
C HIS A 292 -14.17 3.02 14.41
N ILE A 293 -13.95 3.30 13.12
CA ILE A 293 -12.84 4.15 12.70
C ILE A 293 -13.04 5.59 13.17
N ARG A 294 -14.23 6.14 13.00
CA ARG A 294 -14.56 7.51 13.43
C ARG A 294 -14.39 7.71 14.93
N ALA A 295 -14.80 6.71 15.72
CA ALA A 295 -14.66 6.75 17.18
C ALA A 295 -13.19 6.78 17.64
N MET A 296 -12.27 6.12 16.90
CA MET A 296 -10.82 6.18 17.21
C MET A 296 -10.25 7.60 17.08
N ASP A 297 -10.87 8.44 16.25
CA ASP A 297 -10.46 9.82 16.02
C ASP A 297 -11.39 10.85 16.71
N GLY A 298 -12.32 10.38 17.54
CA GLY A 298 -13.26 11.24 18.28
C GLY A 298 -14.27 11.99 17.41
N LEU A 299 -14.56 11.49 16.21
CA LEU A 299 -15.47 12.07 15.25
C LEU A 299 -16.93 11.67 15.50
N THR A 300 -17.87 12.52 15.07
CA THR A 300 -19.32 12.25 15.10
C THR A 300 -19.65 10.99 14.30
N GLU A 301 -20.54 10.16 14.83
CA GLU A 301 -20.98 8.93 14.16
C GLU A 301 -21.60 9.21 12.79
N TYR A 302 -21.25 8.40 11.80
CA TYR A 302 -21.94 8.33 10.52
C TYR A 302 -23.29 7.65 10.71
N SER A 303 -24.34 8.28 10.21
CA SER A 303 -25.72 7.78 10.23
C SER A 303 -26.46 8.06 8.92
N GLY A 304 -25.69 8.26 7.82
CA GLY A 304 -26.25 8.56 6.50
C GLY A 304 -26.28 10.05 6.16
N GLN A 305 -25.46 10.89 6.79
CA GLN A 305 -25.37 12.33 6.53
C GLN A 305 -24.87 12.64 5.11
N ILE A 306 -24.05 11.74 4.55
CA ILE A 306 -23.57 11.77 3.16
C ILE A 306 -23.75 10.38 2.54
N ASP A 307 -23.54 10.27 1.24
CA ASP A 307 -23.58 8.98 0.53
C ASP A 307 -22.58 7.97 1.11
N ALA A 308 -22.96 6.70 1.18
CA ALA A 308 -22.16 5.67 1.80
C ALA A 308 -20.84 5.41 1.04
N GLN A 309 -20.83 5.49 -0.28
CA GLN A 309 -19.64 5.36 -1.09
C GLN A 309 -18.72 6.55 -0.93
N GLU A 310 -19.26 7.77 -0.84
CA GLU A 310 -18.49 8.98 -0.55
C GLU A 310 -17.82 8.88 0.82
N MET A 311 -18.55 8.41 1.86
CA MET A 311 -18.01 8.17 3.19
C MET A 311 -16.91 7.11 3.17
N LEU A 312 -17.10 6.02 2.45
CA LEU A 312 -16.07 4.98 2.28
C LEU A 312 -14.81 5.55 1.63
N LEU A 313 -14.95 6.29 0.55
CA LEU A 313 -13.82 6.88 -0.19
C LEU A 313 -13.04 7.88 0.65
N HIS A 314 -13.75 8.76 1.37
CA HIS A 314 -13.10 9.67 2.31
C HIS A 314 -12.32 8.91 3.37
N THR A 315 -12.96 7.96 4.05
CA THR A 315 -12.34 7.18 5.12
C THR A 315 -11.12 6.38 4.63
N ARG A 316 -11.19 5.78 3.43
CA ARG A 316 -10.05 5.12 2.79
C ARG A 316 -8.93 6.11 2.49
N ARG A 317 -9.28 7.27 1.91
CA ARG A 317 -8.32 8.31 1.51
C ARG A 317 -7.45 8.78 2.68
N VAL A 318 -8.03 8.98 3.85
CA VAL A 318 -7.33 9.53 5.02
C VAL A 318 -6.65 8.44 5.86
N ASN A 319 -7.27 7.27 6.03
CA ASN A 319 -6.70 6.20 6.87
C ASN A 319 -5.66 5.32 6.16
N LEU A 320 -5.68 5.25 4.83
CA LEU A 320 -4.70 4.51 4.02
C LEU A 320 -3.71 5.45 3.31
N PHE A 321 -3.54 6.66 3.84
CA PHE A 321 -2.63 7.66 3.29
C PHE A 321 -1.20 7.12 3.24
N LEU A 322 -0.52 7.28 2.10
CA LEU A 322 0.83 6.77 1.79
C LEU A 322 1.01 5.24 1.88
N GLN A 323 -0.06 4.47 1.90
CA GLN A 323 0.00 3.00 1.98
C GLN A 323 -0.16 2.30 0.62
N GLY A 324 -0.08 3.02 -0.50
CA GLY A 324 -0.11 2.44 -1.86
C GLY A 324 -1.49 2.03 -2.38
N ARG A 325 -2.61 2.43 -1.73
CA ARG A 325 -3.97 2.01 -2.12
C ARG A 325 -4.67 2.98 -3.08
N ARG A 326 -4.17 4.21 -3.16
CA ARG A 326 -4.91 5.31 -3.79
C ARG A 326 -5.08 5.16 -5.30
N LEU A 327 -4.09 4.62 -6.01
CA LEU A 327 -4.13 4.47 -7.46
C LEU A 327 -5.30 3.57 -7.90
N SER A 328 -5.45 2.41 -7.27
CA SER A 328 -6.57 1.50 -7.56
C SER A 328 -7.93 2.12 -7.22
N ASP A 329 -8.01 2.92 -6.14
CA ASP A 329 -9.25 3.63 -5.79
C ASP A 329 -9.58 4.71 -6.82
N HIS A 330 -8.58 5.43 -7.37
CA HIS A 330 -8.78 6.37 -8.46
C HIS A 330 -9.43 5.71 -9.68
N TYR A 331 -8.97 4.52 -10.05
CA TYR A 331 -9.47 3.82 -11.23
C TYR A 331 -10.88 3.24 -11.03
N ARG A 332 -11.09 2.48 -9.94
CA ARG A 332 -12.35 1.77 -9.74
C ARG A 332 -13.53 2.66 -9.39
N PHE A 333 -13.28 3.85 -8.80
CA PHE A 333 -14.33 4.79 -8.41
C PHE A 333 -14.42 6.04 -9.31
N GLU A 334 -13.71 6.05 -10.45
CA GLU A 334 -13.69 7.20 -11.35
C GLU A 334 -13.36 8.53 -10.65
N SER A 335 -12.42 8.48 -9.71
CA SER A 335 -12.02 9.62 -8.87
C SER A 335 -10.57 10.00 -9.17
N PRO A 336 -10.26 10.56 -10.37
CA PRO A 336 -8.89 10.84 -10.80
C PRO A 336 -8.20 11.83 -9.87
N SER A 337 -6.86 11.79 -9.87
CA SER A 337 -6.07 12.80 -9.19
C SER A 337 -6.24 14.16 -9.87
N GLU A 338 -6.31 15.22 -9.09
CA GLU A 338 -6.36 16.60 -9.55
C GLU A 338 -5.12 17.04 -10.37
N TYR A 339 -4.03 16.27 -10.28
CA TYR A 339 -2.79 16.53 -11.02
C TYR A 339 -2.69 15.79 -12.35
N TRP A 340 -3.56 14.79 -12.58
CA TRP A 340 -3.50 14.05 -13.83
C TRP A 340 -3.93 14.92 -15.01
N ILE A 341 -3.10 14.97 -16.02
CA ILE A 341 -3.44 15.67 -17.25
C ILE A 341 -4.31 14.79 -18.16
N SER A 342 -5.17 15.43 -18.94
CA SER A 342 -6.13 14.73 -19.81
C SER A 342 -5.51 13.80 -20.85
N THR A 343 -4.22 13.99 -21.15
CA THR A 343 -3.47 13.17 -22.13
C THR A 343 -2.61 12.09 -21.46
N SER A 344 -2.58 12.02 -20.13
CA SER A 344 -1.80 11.00 -19.42
C SER A 344 -2.39 9.60 -19.58
N VAL A 345 -1.55 8.58 -19.43
CA VAL A 345 -2.00 7.19 -19.55
C VAL A 345 -2.98 6.83 -18.41
N ALA A 346 -2.81 7.38 -17.22
CA ALA A 346 -3.75 7.17 -16.12
C ALA A 346 -5.16 7.67 -16.44
N THR A 347 -5.27 8.72 -17.31
CA THR A 347 -6.56 9.28 -17.74
C THR A 347 -7.10 8.59 -19.00
N THR A 348 -6.23 8.31 -19.98
CA THR A 348 -6.64 7.80 -21.31
C THR A 348 -6.75 6.27 -21.35
N ALA A 349 -6.06 5.58 -20.46
CA ALA A 349 -6.08 4.13 -20.31
C ALA A 349 -6.13 3.76 -18.81
N PRO A 350 -7.25 4.05 -18.12
CA PRO A 350 -7.39 3.74 -16.70
C PRO A 350 -7.19 2.24 -16.43
N GLY A 351 -6.52 1.92 -15.33
CA GLY A 351 -6.06 0.57 -15.02
C GLY A 351 -4.58 0.34 -15.34
N THR A 352 -3.90 1.33 -15.92
CA THR A 352 -2.45 1.25 -16.15
C THR A 352 -1.69 1.46 -14.84
N PHE A 353 -0.77 0.53 -14.55
CA PHE A 353 0.19 0.58 -13.46
C PHE A 353 1.62 0.80 -14.01
N PHE A 354 2.64 0.55 -13.21
CA PHE A 354 4.02 0.69 -13.66
C PHE A 354 4.40 -0.47 -14.60
N PRO A 355 5.10 -0.20 -15.71
CA PRO A 355 5.50 -1.21 -16.65
C PRO A 355 6.74 -1.99 -16.20
N ILE A 356 7.07 -3.08 -16.90
CA ILE A 356 8.43 -3.60 -16.95
C ILE A 356 9.34 -2.49 -17.49
N THR A 357 10.46 -2.26 -16.81
CA THR A 357 11.28 -1.09 -17.06
C THR A 357 12.41 -1.32 -18.06
N ILE A 358 13.01 -0.24 -18.53
CA ILE A 358 14.01 -0.27 -19.61
C ILE A 358 15.21 -1.12 -19.26
N SER A 359 15.66 -1.12 -17.99
CA SER A 359 16.81 -1.93 -17.55
C SER A 359 16.52 -3.43 -17.65
N GLU A 360 15.33 -3.87 -17.27
CA GLU A 360 14.89 -5.27 -17.42
C GLU A 360 14.75 -5.63 -18.90
N ILE A 361 14.10 -4.78 -19.71
CA ILE A 361 13.91 -5.01 -21.15
C ILE A 361 15.26 -5.17 -21.88
N GLN A 362 16.27 -4.38 -21.50
CA GLN A 362 17.59 -4.46 -22.12
C GLN A 362 18.40 -5.69 -21.66
N ALA A 363 18.20 -6.12 -20.41
CA ALA A 363 18.98 -7.23 -19.82
C ALA A 363 18.35 -8.60 -20.09
N ASN A 364 17.04 -8.67 -20.28
CA ASN A 364 16.28 -9.91 -20.34
C ASN A 364 15.75 -10.19 -21.76
N PRO A 365 16.31 -11.15 -22.49
CA PRO A 365 15.90 -11.48 -23.86
C PRO A 365 14.48 -12.06 -23.96
N ASN A 366 13.84 -12.43 -22.84
CA ASN A 366 12.47 -12.95 -22.80
C ASN A 366 11.43 -11.83 -22.65
N VAL A 367 11.86 -10.57 -22.44
CA VAL A 367 11.00 -9.39 -22.42
C VAL A 367 11.14 -8.70 -23.77
N GLN A 368 10.07 -8.68 -24.56
CA GLN A 368 10.05 -8.04 -25.90
C GLN A 368 8.96 -6.99 -25.98
#